data_eb55954441b7d4035fa327893c46c0d0
#
_entry.id   eb55954441b7d4035fa327893c46c0d0
#
_cell.length_a   1.000
_cell.length_b   1.000
_cell.length_c   1.000
_cell.angle_alpha   90.00
_cell.angle_beta   90.00
_cell.angle_gamma   90.00
#
_symmetry.space_group_name_H-M   'P 1'
#
loop_
_entity.id
_entity.type
_entity.pdbx_description
1 polymer ?
#
loop_
_entity_poly.entity_id
_entity_poly.type
_entity_poly.pdbx_seq_one_letter_code
_entity_poly.pdbx_strand_id
1 'polypeptide(L)'
;MRMSEVLQRLRSEQATSGPRPRLMQRFEAFLPVSAATPALTLGEGATPLIHARNLGRALGVPLLHLKFEGMNPTGSFKDRGMVVAVAKAMEAGARAIICASTGNTSASAAAYGAAAGLEVAVILPAGKIAAGKLLQAQAAGARVVAVDGNFDQALRVVRELADQPSPDRPVTLVNSVNPYRLDGQKTAAFEVCEDLGGAPDYLAIPVGNAGNISAYWMGFTEYRAAGMVDTRPVMLGFQAEGAAPLVLGHRVDHPETFATAIRIGDPASADKALRARDESGGRIDSVTDQEIWDAYRDLARYEGLFCEPASAASVAGLRKLVAQGAIDPGATIVAVLTGHGLKDPDTAASLAQPLISAPASTDAVRTALGW
;
A
#
# COMPACT_ATOMS: atom_id res chain seq x y z
N MET A 1 -10.26 7.69 28.74
CA MET A 1 -11.49 7.89 27.94
C MET A 1 -12.11 6.52 27.70
N ARG A 2 -13.43 6.35 27.90
CA ARG A 2 -14.07 5.04 27.67
C ARG A 2 -14.23 4.80 26.17
N MET A 3 -14.12 3.56 25.70
CA MET A 3 -14.28 3.19 24.27
C MET A 3 -15.61 3.75 23.70
N SER A 4 -16.69 3.75 24.47
CA SER A 4 -17.98 4.31 24.06
C SER A 4 -17.94 5.81 23.76
N GLU A 5 -17.17 6.59 24.51
CA GLU A 5 -17.00 8.04 24.29
C GLU A 5 -16.21 8.32 23.01
N VAL A 6 -15.19 7.48 22.73
CA VAL A 6 -14.41 7.57 21.50
C VAL A 6 -15.25 7.23 20.26
N LEU A 7 -16.05 6.17 20.34
CA LEU A 7 -16.95 5.76 19.27
C LEU A 7 -18.03 6.81 18.99
N GLN A 8 -18.54 7.46 20.03
CA GLN A 8 -19.50 8.56 19.90
C GLN A 8 -18.86 9.78 19.23
N ARG A 9 -17.59 10.09 19.59
CA ARG A 9 -16.82 11.16 18.96
C ARG A 9 -16.56 10.88 17.48
N LEU A 10 -16.11 9.68 17.09
CA LEU A 10 -15.92 9.29 15.71
C LEU A 10 -17.19 9.41 14.87
N ARG A 11 -18.36 9.02 15.43
CA ARG A 11 -19.67 9.18 14.76
C ARG A 11 -20.07 10.63 14.60
N SER A 12 -19.76 11.50 15.56
CA SER A 12 -20.07 12.94 15.47
C SER A 12 -19.13 13.68 14.49
N GLU A 13 -17.88 13.27 14.40
CA GLU A 13 -16.90 13.86 13.47
C GLU A 13 -17.18 13.51 11.99
N GLN A 14 -17.87 12.40 11.71
CA GLN A 14 -18.37 12.09 10.37
C GLN A 14 -19.41 13.09 9.83
N ALA A 15 -20.08 13.80 10.73
CA ALA A 15 -21.12 14.78 10.39
C ALA A 15 -20.60 16.23 10.18
N THR A 16 -19.31 16.49 10.37
CA THR A 16 -18.75 17.85 10.30
C THR A 16 -18.07 18.13 8.96
N SER A 17 -18.42 19.28 8.35
CA SER A 17 -17.85 19.79 7.09
C SER A 17 -16.45 20.44 7.24
N GLY A 18 -15.71 20.14 8.31
CA GLY A 18 -14.37 20.65 8.60
C GLY A 18 -13.24 19.80 7.98
N PRO A 19 -11.98 20.28 8.02
CA PRO A 19 -10.84 19.49 7.59
C PRO A 19 -10.77 18.18 8.41
N ARG A 20 -10.58 17.04 7.70
CA ARG A 20 -10.51 15.72 8.35
C ARG A 20 -9.36 15.69 9.36
N PRO A 21 -9.59 15.10 10.56
CA PRO A 21 -8.52 14.93 11.55
C PRO A 21 -7.36 14.11 10.99
N ARG A 22 -6.15 14.34 11.50
CA ARG A 22 -4.94 13.58 11.15
C ARG A 22 -5.11 12.09 11.46
N LEU A 23 -4.51 11.19 10.68
CA LEU A 23 -4.69 9.73 10.80
C LEU A 23 -4.55 9.22 12.24
N MET A 24 -3.46 9.55 12.93
CA MET A 24 -3.25 9.10 14.32
C MET A 24 -4.27 9.69 15.29
N GLN A 25 -4.69 10.92 15.10
CA GLN A 25 -5.71 11.58 15.92
C GLN A 25 -7.11 11.02 15.66
N ARG A 26 -7.43 10.75 14.38
CA ARG A 26 -8.72 10.20 13.97
C ARG A 26 -8.96 8.81 14.54
N PHE A 27 -7.94 7.98 14.53
CA PHE A 27 -8.02 6.57 14.92
C PHE A 27 -7.25 6.27 16.21
N GLU A 28 -7.06 7.28 17.09
CA GLU A 28 -6.33 7.16 18.35
C GLU A 28 -6.77 5.95 19.19
N ALA A 29 -8.08 5.69 19.23
CA ALA A 29 -8.64 4.57 20.00
C ALA A 29 -8.20 3.18 19.52
N PHE A 30 -7.75 3.08 18.27
CA PHE A 30 -7.33 1.84 17.62
C PHE A 30 -5.83 1.75 17.42
N LEU A 31 -5.09 2.80 17.73
CA LEU A 31 -3.66 2.89 17.51
C LEU A 31 -2.89 2.82 18.83
N PRO A 32 -1.64 2.31 18.82
CA PRO A 32 -0.79 2.24 20.01
C PRO A 32 -0.16 3.62 20.32
N VAL A 33 -0.96 4.67 20.29
CA VAL A 33 -0.54 6.05 20.55
C VAL A 33 -1.09 6.54 21.89
N SER A 34 -0.41 7.51 22.49
CA SER A 34 -0.76 8.11 23.78
C SER A 34 -0.47 9.60 23.76
N ALA A 35 -0.73 10.30 24.85
CA ALA A 35 -0.36 11.70 25.01
C ALA A 35 1.15 11.95 24.92
N ALA A 36 1.99 10.93 25.11
CA ALA A 36 3.44 11.01 24.94
C ALA A 36 3.89 10.82 23.49
N THR A 37 3.02 10.31 22.61
CA THR A 37 3.34 10.10 21.20
C THR A 37 3.34 11.42 20.45
N PRO A 38 4.47 11.84 19.82
CA PRO A 38 4.54 13.09 19.10
C PRO A 38 3.53 13.16 17.95
N ALA A 39 2.94 14.33 17.76
CA ALA A 39 1.99 14.61 16.68
C ALA A 39 2.72 14.78 15.34
N LEU A 40 3.01 13.69 14.67
CA LEU A 40 3.63 13.66 13.34
C LEU A 40 2.55 13.45 12.27
N THR A 41 2.65 14.16 11.14
CA THR A 41 1.82 13.93 9.95
C THR A 41 2.40 14.65 8.74
N LEU A 42 2.21 14.09 7.56
CA LEU A 42 2.38 14.75 6.26
C LEU A 42 1.03 14.81 5.50
N GLY A 43 -0.09 14.46 6.15
CA GLY A 43 -1.43 14.42 5.55
C GLY A 43 -1.80 13.04 4.98
N GLU A 44 -1.18 11.97 5.49
CA GLU A 44 -1.50 10.59 5.13
C GLU A 44 -2.91 10.17 5.56
N GLY A 45 -3.44 9.16 4.88
CA GLY A 45 -4.81 8.69 5.06
C GLY A 45 -5.83 9.52 4.30
N ALA A 46 -7.11 9.31 4.58
CA ALA A 46 -8.23 9.91 3.87
C ALA A 46 -8.12 9.76 2.34
N THR A 47 -7.54 8.66 1.89
CA THR A 47 -7.36 8.37 0.47
C THR A 47 -8.70 8.09 -0.20
N PRO A 48 -8.86 8.46 -1.48
CA PRO A 48 -10.14 8.29 -2.16
C PRO A 48 -10.60 6.83 -2.24
N LEU A 49 -11.89 6.61 -2.01
CA LEU A 49 -12.62 5.40 -2.41
C LEU A 49 -13.42 5.74 -3.65
N ILE A 50 -12.99 5.27 -4.82
CA ILE A 50 -13.52 5.69 -6.11
C ILE A 50 -14.44 4.62 -6.67
N HIS A 51 -15.70 4.96 -7.01
CA HIS A 51 -16.60 4.03 -7.69
C HIS A 51 -16.14 3.83 -9.13
N ALA A 52 -15.67 2.64 -9.47
CA ALA A 52 -15.14 2.27 -10.79
C ALA A 52 -16.28 1.94 -11.77
N ARG A 53 -17.01 2.96 -12.22
CA ARG A 53 -18.24 2.79 -12.99
C ARG A 53 -18.02 2.10 -14.33
N ASN A 54 -16.96 2.47 -15.04
CA ASN A 54 -16.69 1.94 -16.38
C ASN A 54 -16.08 0.55 -16.29
N LEU A 55 -15.07 0.38 -15.44
CA LEU A 55 -14.40 -0.90 -15.22
C LEU A 55 -15.34 -1.92 -14.57
N GLY A 56 -16.12 -1.52 -13.56
CA GLY A 56 -17.10 -2.36 -12.90
C GLY A 56 -18.16 -2.88 -13.87
N ARG A 57 -18.66 -2.00 -14.78
CA ARG A 57 -19.60 -2.41 -15.85
C ARG A 57 -18.92 -3.38 -16.82
N ALA A 58 -17.70 -3.09 -17.26
CA ALA A 58 -16.96 -3.95 -18.19
C ALA A 58 -16.67 -5.34 -17.61
N LEU A 59 -16.47 -5.43 -16.30
CA LEU A 59 -16.25 -6.69 -15.59
C LEU A 59 -17.55 -7.40 -15.14
N GLY A 60 -18.71 -6.75 -15.21
CA GLY A 60 -19.97 -7.31 -14.73
C GLY A 60 -20.16 -7.24 -13.21
N VAL A 61 -19.42 -6.36 -12.52
CA VAL A 61 -19.49 -6.13 -11.07
C VAL A 61 -19.68 -4.63 -10.79
N PRO A 62 -20.90 -4.09 -10.98
CA PRO A 62 -21.17 -2.65 -11.01
C PRO A 62 -20.87 -1.92 -9.71
N LEU A 63 -20.79 -2.61 -8.57
CA LEU A 63 -20.47 -2.03 -7.27
C LEU A 63 -18.97 -2.16 -6.92
N LEU A 64 -18.10 -2.11 -7.93
CA LEU A 64 -16.65 -2.08 -7.76
C LEU A 64 -16.18 -0.70 -7.32
N HIS A 65 -15.42 -0.67 -6.25
CA HIS A 65 -14.75 0.52 -5.73
C HIS A 65 -13.23 0.32 -5.69
N LEU A 66 -12.49 1.39 -5.89
CA LEU A 66 -11.02 1.41 -5.91
C LEU A 66 -10.52 2.27 -4.74
N LYS A 67 -9.86 1.65 -3.75
CA LYS A 67 -9.18 2.38 -2.65
C LYS A 67 -7.80 2.81 -3.14
N PHE A 68 -7.69 4.10 -3.53
CA PHE A 68 -6.47 4.60 -4.17
C PHE A 68 -5.44 5.12 -3.15
N GLU A 69 -4.65 4.23 -2.61
CA GLU A 69 -3.57 4.49 -1.65
C GLU A 69 -2.38 5.27 -2.27
N GLY A 70 -2.32 5.35 -3.59
CA GLY A 70 -1.37 6.20 -4.31
C GLY A 70 -1.48 7.69 -4.02
N MET A 71 -2.58 8.13 -3.40
CA MET A 71 -2.80 9.53 -3.02
C MET A 71 -2.23 9.89 -1.63
N ASN A 72 -1.58 8.96 -0.94
CA ASN A 72 -0.79 9.29 0.24
C ASN A 72 0.42 10.18 -0.12
N PRO A 73 0.98 10.96 0.82
CA PRO A 73 2.01 11.97 0.57
C PRO A 73 3.23 11.51 -0.22
N THR A 74 3.75 10.29 0.05
CA THR A 74 4.87 9.75 -0.73
C THR A 74 4.45 8.84 -1.87
N GLY A 75 3.16 8.78 -2.17
CA GLY A 75 2.59 8.03 -3.28
C GLY A 75 2.32 6.56 -3.00
N SER A 76 2.18 6.12 -1.75
CA SER A 76 1.80 4.74 -1.45
C SER A 76 1.22 4.54 -0.04
N PHE A 77 0.54 3.40 0.17
CA PHE A 77 0.01 2.97 1.46
C PHE A 77 1.04 2.88 2.59
N LYS A 78 2.34 2.87 2.25
CA LYS A 78 3.43 2.78 3.24
C LYS A 78 3.38 3.92 4.26
N ASP A 79 2.87 5.06 3.89
CA ASP A 79 2.80 6.26 4.72
C ASP A 79 1.96 6.06 5.98
N ARG A 80 0.84 5.32 5.87
CA ARG A 80 -0.03 5.01 7.02
C ARG A 80 0.70 4.32 8.16
N GLY A 81 1.51 3.31 7.81
CA GLY A 81 2.30 2.59 8.81
C GLY A 81 3.55 3.35 9.22
N MET A 82 4.11 4.15 8.31
CA MET A 82 5.34 4.87 8.58
C MET A 82 5.14 5.99 9.59
N VAL A 83 4.06 6.74 9.50
CA VAL A 83 3.78 7.81 10.46
C VAL A 83 3.69 7.28 11.89
N VAL A 84 3.03 6.15 12.11
CA VAL A 84 2.92 5.52 13.44
C VAL A 84 4.29 4.98 13.90
N ALA A 85 5.01 4.28 13.03
CA ALA A 85 6.31 3.72 13.37
C ALA A 85 7.35 4.81 13.72
N VAL A 86 7.36 5.92 12.98
CA VAL A 86 8.28 7.04 13.23
C VAL A 86 7.87 7.81 14.48
N ALA A 87 6.59 8.07 14.71
CA ALA A 87 6.11 8.71 15.93
C ALA A 87 6.47 7.88 17.19
N LYS A 88 6.33 6.55 17.11
CA LYS A 88 6.75 5.64 18.18
C LYS A 88 8.28 5.57 18.35
N ALA A 89 9.05 5.70 17.28
CA ALA A 89 10.50 5.82 17.36
C ALA A 89 10.90 7.12 18.09
N MET A 90 10.24 8.25 17.78
CA MET A 90 10.45 9.52 18.48
C MET A 90 10.10 9.41 19.96
N GLU A 91 8.95 8.80 20.29
CA GLU A 91 8.51 8.56 21.68
C GLU A 91 9.54 7.72 22.46
N ALA A 92 10.17 6.74 21.79
CA ALA A 92 11.24 5.92 22.36
C ALA A 92 12.62 6.60 22.40
N GLY A 93 12.73 7.87 21.97
CA GLY A 93 13.97 8.63 21.99
C GLY A 93 14.96 8.27 20.88
N ALA A 94 14.50 7.65 19.78
CA ALA A 94 15.35 7.34 18.64
C ALA A 94 16.00 8.63 18.05
N ARG A 95 17.26 8.52 17.65
CA ARG A 95 18.00 9.55 16.91
C ARG A 95 18.00 9.29 15.41
N ALA A 96 17.80 8.03 15.03
CA ALA A 96 17.80 7.61 13.64
C ALA A 96 16.76 6.51 13.41
N ILE A 97 16.32 6.41 12.16
CA ILE A 97 15.56 5.27 11.65
C ILE A 97 16.31 4.61 10.51
N ILE A 98 16.16 3.29 10.38
CA ILE A 98 16.86 2.51 9.36
C ILE A 98 15.89 1.56 8.66
N CYS A 99 16.09 1.35 7.37
CA CYS A 99 15.37 0.31 6.63
C CYS A 99 16.21 -0.29 5.50
N ALA A 100 15.89 -1.56 5.16
CA ALA A 100 16.36 -2.18 3.92
C ALA A 100 15.24 -2.09 2.88
N SER A 101 15.38 -1.24 1.87
CA SER A 101 14.37 -1.10 0.81
C SER A 101 14.88 -0.25 -0.36
N THR A 102 14.51 -0.63 -1.58
CA THR A 102 14.75 0.14 -2.82
C THR A 102 13.48 0.83 -3.34
N GLY A 103 12.34 0.80 -2.60
CA GLY A 103 11.04 1.21 -3.14
C GLY A 103 10.22 2.07 -2.18
N ASN A 104 8.91 1.82 -2.14
CA ASN A 104 7.94 2.62 -1.39
C ASN A 104 8.26 2.78 0.11
N THR A 105 8.89 1.76 0.73
CA THR A 105 9.27 1.85 2.15
C THR A 105 10.38 2.87 2.40
N SER A 106 11.42 2.90 1.56
CA SER A 106 12.52 3.87 1.71
C SER A 106 12.05 5.30 1.44
N ALA A 107 11.20 5.52 0.45
CA ALA A 107 10.62 6.83 0.17
C ALA A 107 9.80 7.35 1.36
N SER A 108 8.93 6.50 1.92
CA SER A 108 8.13 6.85 3.09
C SER A 108 8.99 7.08 4.33
N ALA A 109 9.96 6.18 4.63
CA ALA A 109 10.87 6.34 5.75
C ALA A 109 11.65 7.67 5.69
N ALA A 110 12.15 8.02 4.52
CA ALA A 110 12.89 9.26 4.32
C ALA A 110 12.03 10.51 4.56
N ALA A 111 10.82 10.54 4.01
CA ALA A 111 9.91 11.67 4.17
C ALA A 111 9.48 11.87 5.64
N TYR A 112 9.03 10.81 6.31
CA TYR A 112 8.59 10.90 7.71
C TYR A 112 9.76 11.08 8.68
N GLY A 113 10.93 10.51 8.40
CA GLY A 113 12.15 10.76 9.18
C GLY A 113 12.61 12.21 9.08
N ALA A 114 12.60 12.79 7.88
CA ALA A 114 12.89 14.20 7.68
C ALA A 114 11.91 15.11 8.43
N ALA A 115 10.60 14.84 8.32
CA ALA A 115 9.56 15.58 9.04
C ALA A 115 9.69 15.46 10.58
N ALA A 116 10.23 14.34 11.06
CA ALA A 116 10.49 14.07 12.47
C ALA A 116 11.85 14.63 12.97
N GLY A 117 12.67 15.17 12.10
CA GLY A 117 14.05 15.61 12.45
C GLY A 117 14.99 14.44 12.79
N LEU A 118 14.70 13.23 12.33
CA LEU A 118 15.52 12.03 12.55
C LEU A 118 16.49 11.81 11.38
N GLU A 119 17.66 11.26 11.69
CA GLU A 119 18.53 10.73 10.64
C GLU A 119 17.88 9.50 10.00
N VAL A 120 17.99 9.38 8.67
CA VAL A 120 17.42 8.24 7.93
C VAL A 120 18.53 7.52 7.18
N ALA A 121 18.66 6.22 7.43
CA ALA A 121 19.54 5.33 6.68
C ALA A 121 18.73 4.33 5.87
N VAL A 122 19.06 4.22 4.58
CA VAL A 122 18.49 3.24 3.65
C VAL A 122 19.60 2.32 3.19
N ILE A 123 19.50 1.04 3.52
CA ILE A 123 20.49 0.02 3.13
C ILE A 123 19.88 -0.82 2.01
N LEU A 124 20.67 -1.11 0.99
CA LEU A 124 20.23 -1.88 -0.17
C LEU A 124 21.39 -2.65 -0.79
N PRO A 125 21.12 -3.74 -1.53
CA PRO A 125 22.17 -4.46 -2.23
C PRO A 125 22.72 -3.65 -3.41
N ALA A 126 24.04 -3.67 -3.58
CA ALA A 126 24.70 -3.08 -4.73
C ALA A 126 24.25 -3.77 -6.04
N GLY A 127 24.23 -3.02 -7.16
CA GLY A 127 24.02 -3.57 -8.49
C GLY A 127 22.58 -3.71 -9.00
N LYS A 128 21.54 -3.53 -8.16
CA LYS A 128 20.12 -3.54 -8.57
C LYS A 128 19.39 -2.23 -8.21
N ILE A 129 20.06 -1.11 -8.41
CA ILE A 129 19.56 0.22 -8.04
C ILE A 129 18.93 0.86 -9.28
N ALA A 130 17.60 0.85 -9.38
CA ALA A 130 16.91 1.76 -10.28
C ALA A 130 16.99 3.17 -9.66
N ALA A 131 17.80 4.05 -10.24
CA ALA A 131 18.03 5.41 -9.70
C ALA A 131 16.73 6.15 -9.41
N GLY A 132 15.72 6.05 -10.27
CA GLY A 132 14.41 6.67 -10.09
C GLY A 132 13.67 6.25 -8.81
N LYS A 133 13.86 5.02 -8.33
CA LYS A 133 13.18 4.53 -7.11
C LYS A 133 13.77 5.12 -5.82
N LEU A 134 15.01 5.58 -5.84
CA LEU A 134 15.68 6.18 -4.69
C LEU A 134 15.63 7.71 -4.66
N LEU A 135 15.27 8.35 -5.77
CA LEU A 135 15.26 9.81 -5.88
C LEU A 135 14.45 10.47 -4.76
N GLN A 136 13.30 9.90 -4.43
CA GLN A 136 12.43 10.43 -3.38
C GLN A 136 13.09 10.36 -1.99
N ALA A 137 13.77 9.24 -1.69
CA ALA A 137 14.49 9.07 -0.43
C ALA A 137 15.71 10.00 -0.35
N GLN A 138 16.47 10.13 -1.43
CA GLN A 138 17.63 11.02 -1.51
C GLN A 138 17.22 12.50 -1.42
N ALA A 139 16.16 12.90 -2.12
CA ALA A 139 15.64 14.27 -2.06
C ALA A 139 15.17 14.65 -0.64
N ALA A 140 14.69 13.70 0.15
CA ALA A 140 14.34 13.90 1.55
C ALA A 140 15.56 13.82 2.50
N GLY A 141 16.79 13.70 1.98
CA GLY A 141 18.02 13.73 2.76
C GLY A 141 18.43 12.39 3.39
N ALA A 142 17.82 11.28 2.99
CA ALA A 142 18.22 9.96 3.51
C ALA A 142 19.64 9.58 3.04
N ARG A 143 20.42 8.99 3.95
CA ARG A 143 21.71 8.38 3.61
C ARG A 143 21.46 7.00 3.01
N VAL A 144 21.82 6.82 1.76
CA VAL A 144 21.68 5.55 1.04
C VAL A 144 23.03 4.83 1.02
N VAL A 145 23.07 3.61 1.55
CA VAL A 145 24.28 2.78 1.57
C VAL A 145 24.03 1.52 0.76
N ALA A 146 24.80 1.33 -0.28
CA ALA A 146 24.82 0.10 -1.05
C ALA A 146 25.80 -0.89 -0.41
N VAL A 147 25.33 -2.11 -0.11
CA VAL A 147 26.16 -3.18 0.45
C VAL A 147 26.38 -4.28 -0.58
N ASP A 148 27.55 -4.88 -0.55
CA ASP A 148 27.83 -6.06 -1.37
C ASP A 148 27.01 -7.24 -0.84
N GLY A 149 26.15 -7.80 -1.70
CA GLY A 149 25.29 -8.92 -1.32
C GLY A 149 23.87 -8.84 -1.89
N ASN A 150 22.98 -9.61 -1.29
CA ASN A 150 21.57 -9.66 -1.65
C ASN A 150 20.67 -8.91 -0.64
N PHE A 151 19.36 -8.89 -0.90
CA PHE A 151 18.39 -8.21 -0.04
C PHE A 151 18.33 -8.79 1.38
N ASP A 152 18.46 -10.12 1.53
CA ASP A 152 18.40 -10.77 2.84
C ASP A 152 19.61 -10.39 3.70
N GLN A 153 20.79 -10.23 3.07
CA GLN A 153 21.99 -9.74 3.73
C GLN A 153 21.84 -8.27 4.17
N ALA A 154 21.30 -7.41 3.31
CA ALA A 154 21.00 -6.03 3.66
C ALA A 154 20.00 -5.94 4.83
N LEU A 155 18.95 -6.78 4.82
CA LEU A 155 17.96 -6.84 5.89
C LEU A 155 18.56 -7.35 7.21
N ARG A 156 19.49 -8.31 7.15
CA ARG A 156 20.22 -8.77 8.34
C ARG A 156 21.05 -7.64 8.94
N VAL A 157 21.81 -6.91 8.13
CA VAL A 157 22.63 -5.78 8.60
C VAL A 157 21.78 -4.71 9.30
N VAL A 158 20.62 -4.34 8.75
CA VAL A 158 19.77 -3.34 9.40
C VAL A 158 19.13 -3.85 10.70
N ARG A 159 18.84 -5.16 10.82
CA ARG A 159 18.40 -5.77 12.07
C ARG A 159 19.49 -5.73 13.14
N GLU A 160 20.70 -6.15 12.81
CA GLU A 160 21.86 -6.12 13.72
C GLU A 160 22.14 -4.71 14.23
N LEU A 161 22.08 -3.69 13.35
CA LEU A 161 22.25 -2.28 13.72
C LEU A 161 21.13 -1.76 14.65
N ALA A 162 19.90 -2.25 14.48
CA ALA A 162 18.77 -1.85 15.31
C ALA A 162 18.75 -2.60 16.66
N ASP A 163 19.21 -3.86 16.69
CA ASP A 163 19.27 -4.70 17.90
C ASP A 163 20.45 -4.33 18.81
N GLN A 164 21.51 -3.77 18.23
CA GLN A 164 22.73 -3.35 18.94
C GLN A 164 23.08 -1.87 18.63
N PRO A 165 22.19 -0.93 18.98
CA PRO A 165 22.43 0.47 18.70
C PRO A 165 23.58 1.01 19.57
N SER A 166 24.34 1.95 19.01
CA SER A 166 25.28 2.72 19.83
C SER A 166 24.52 3.50 20.92
N PRO A 167 24.99 3.54 22.18
CA PRO A 167 24.33 4.28 23.26
C PRO A 167 24.02 5.73 22.90
N ASP A 168 24.92 6.38 22.16
CA ASP A 168 24.77 7.79 21.74
C ASP A 168 23.84 7.97 20.51
N ARG A 169 23.47 6.87 19.85
CA ARG A 169 22.65 6.90 18.65
C ARG A 169 21.64 5.75 18.63
N PRO A 170 20.54 5.86 19.39
CA PRO A 170 19.45 4.91 19.32
C PRO A 170 18.84 4.88 17.92
N VAL A 171 18.73 3.67 17.31
CA VAL A 171 18.24 3.46 15.96
C VAL A 171 17.00 2.58 16.00
N THR A 172 15.96 2.94 15.25
CA THR A 172 14.75 2.12 15.11
C THR A 172 14.62 1.55 13.70
N LEU A 173 14.44 0.23 13.61
CA LEU A 173 14.11 -0.45 12.35
C LEU A 173 12.67 -0.18 11.94
N VAL A 174 12.46 0.33 10.70
CA VAL A 174 11.13 0.66 10.17
C VAL A 174 10.71 -0.19 8.96
N ASN A 175 11.29 -1.37 8.80
CA ASN A 175 10.82 -2.38 7.84
C ASN A 175 9.43 -2.94 8.23
N SER A 176 8.84 -3.76 7.37
CA SER A 176 7.51 -4.38 7.59
C SER A 176 7.41 -5.29 8.83
N VAL A 177 8.52 -5.68 9.40
CA VAL A 177 8.59 -6.43 10.68
C VAL A 177 8.27 -5.56 11.89
N ASN A 178 8.34 -4.25 11.78
CA ASN A 178 7.96 -3.32 12.86
C ASN A 178 6.43 -3.37 13.05
N PRO A 179 5.93 -3.72 14.25
CA PRO A 179 4.49 -3.91 14.49
C PRO A 179 3.66 -2.64 14.25
N TYR A 180 4.20 -1.47 14.58
CA TYR A 180 3.53 -0.19 14.38
C TYR A 180 3.21 0.10 12.90
N ARG A 181 3.92 -0.57 11.98
CA ARG A 181 3.62 -0.49 10.55
C ARG A 181 2.25 -1.08 10.22
N LEU A 182 1.90 -2.23 10.80
CA LEU A 182 0.59 -2.85 10.60
C LEU A 182 -0.52 -2.04 11.27
N ASP A 183 -0.26 -1.50 12.47
CA ASP A 183 -1.21 -0.65 13.18
C ASP A 183 -1.62 0.58 12.35
N GLY A 184 -0.67 1.28 11.76
CA GLY A 184 -0.99 2.40 10.89
C GLY A 184 -1.69 1.98 9.60
N GLN A 185 -1.27 0.87 8.97
CA GLN A 185 -1.87 0.38 7.72
C GLN A 185 -3.31 -0.09 7.88
N LYS A 186 -3.70 -0.66 9.04
CA LYS A 186 -5.06 -1.12 9.30
C LYS A 186 -6.12 -0.01 9.21
N THR A 187 -5.71 1.25 9.37
CA THR A 187 -6.61 2.41 9.26
C THR A 187 -7.26 2.54 7.89
N ALA A 188 -6.67 1.96 6.85
CA ALA A 188 -7.27 1.93 5.52
C ALA A 188 -8.57 1.12 5.47
N ALA A 189 -8.67 0.04 6.27
CA ALA A 189 -9.90 -0.74 6.41
C ALA A 189 -10.98 0.07 7.13
N PHE A 190 -10.61 0.87 8.14
CA PHE A 190 -11.53 1.77 8.83
C PHE A 190 -12.15 2.78 7.86
N GLU A 191 -11.30 3.44 7.07
CA GLU A 191 -11.75 4.40 6.06
C GLU A 191 -12.67 3.76 5.00
N VAL A 192 -12.37 2.53 4.56
CA VAL A 192 -13.25 1.80 3.64
C VAL A 192 -14.63 1.60 4.25
N CYS A 193 -14.70 1.18 5.52
CA CYS A 193 -15.98 1.00 6.22
C CYS A 193 -16.75 2.31 6.37
N GLU A 194 -16.05 3.40 6.69
CA GLU A 194 -16.67 4.72 6.86
C GLU A 194 -17.17 5.29 5.53
N ASP A 195 -16.38 5.15 4.47
CA ASP A 195 -16.72 5.66 3.12
C ASP A 195 -17.90 4.88 2.51
N LEU A 196 -18.06 3.58 2.81
CA LEU A 196 -19.18 2.73 2.35
C LEU A 196 -20.38 2.74 3.29
N GLY A 197 -20.22 3.18 4.53
CA GLY A 197 -21.23 3.01 5.59
C GLY A 197 -21.34 1.57 6.12
N GLY A 198 -20.34 0.71 5.87
CA GLY A 198 -20.27 -0.70 6.24
C GLY A 198 -19.06 -1.40 5.64
N ALA A 199 -18.83 -2.66 5.98
CA ALA A 199 -17.79 -3.45 5.34
C ALA A 199 -18.22 -3.88 3.93
N PRO A 200 -17.29 -3.94 2.94
CA PRO A 200 -17.60 -4.53 1.63
C PRO A 200 -17.81 -6.05 1.74
N ASP A 201 -18.39 -6.67 0.72
CA ASP A 201 -18.50 -8.14 0.65
C ASP A 201 -17.14 -8.78 0.33
N TYR A 202 -16.36 -8.15 -0.55
CA TYR A 202 -15.02 -8.60 -0.94
C TYR A 202 -13.99 -7.46 -0.88
N LEU A 203 -12.78 -7.81 -0.42
CA LEU A 203 -11.62 -6.92 -0.55
C LEU A 203 -10.53 -7.61 -1.38
N ALA A 204 -10.26 -7.09 -2.57
CA ALA A 204 -9.20 -7.54 -3.48
C ALA A 204 -7.92 -6.71 -3.24
N ILE A 205 -6.78 -7.39 -3.01
CA ILE A 205 -5.55 -6.70 -2.61
C ILE A 205 -4.30 -7.39 -3.16
N PRO A 206 -3.30 -6.64 -3.67
CA PRO A 206 -2.02 -7.20 -4.06
C PRO A 206 -1.24 -7.75 -2.84
N VAL A 207 -0.56 -8.87 -3.03
CA VAL A 207 0.22 -9.52 -1.97
C VAL A 207 1.68 -9.68 -2.39
N GLY A 208 2.56 -8.87 -1.81
CA GLY A 208 4.02 -9.06 -1.86
C GLY A 208 4.51 -9.56 -0.50
N ASN A 209 4.97 -8.65 0.36
CA ASN A 209 5.45 -8.99 1.72
C ASN A 209 4.32 -9.33 2.72
N ALA A 210 3.10 -9.45 2.23
CA ALA A 210 1.89 -9.90 2.92
C ALA A 210 1.41 -9.01 4.10
N GLY A 211 2.11 -7.95 4.46
CA GLY A 211 1.75 -7.06 5.57
C GLY A 211 0.44 -6.28 5.32
N ASN A 212 0.18 -5.86 4.09
CA ASN A 212 -0.98 -5.01 3.79
C ASN A 212 -2.31 -5.76 3.91
N ILE A 213 -2.42 -6.98 3.34
CA ILE A 213 -3.61 -7.83 3.51
C ILE A 213 -3.85 -8.17 4.98
N SER A 214 -2.77 -8.43 5.73
CA SER A 214 -2.83 -8.69 7.17
C SER A 214 -3.34 -7.48 7.95
N ALA A 215 -2.90 -6.28 7.59
CA ALA A 215 -3.34 -5.04 8.22
C ALA A 215 -4.81 -4.72 7.93
N TYR A 216 -5.26 -4.89 6.68
CA TYR A 216 -6.67 -4.72 6.35
C TYR A 216 -7.56 -5.69 7.12
N TRP A 217 -7.18 -6.97 7.18
CA TRP A 217 -7.93 -7.96 7.97
C TRP A 217 -7.97 -7.61 9.46
N MET A 218 -6.86 -7.18 10.02
CA MET A 218 -6.79 -6.70 11.41
C MET A 218 -7.77 -5.53 11.63
N GLY A 219 -7.77 -4.56 10.72
CA GLY A 219 -8.67 -3.41 10.79
C GLY A 219 -10.15 -3.79 10.73
N PHE A 220 -10.58 -4.59 9.77
CA PHE A 220 -11.97 -5.07 9.69
C PHE A 220 -12.37 -5.86 10.94
N THR A 221 -11.46 -6.66 11.48
CA THR A 221 -11.71 -7.44 12.69
C THR A 221 -11.88 -6.55 13.92
N GLU A 222 -11.04 -5.53 14.09
CA GLU A 222 -11.14 -4.56 15.17
C GLU A 222 -12.41 -3.70 15.08
N TYR A 223 -12.78 -3.23 13.86
CA TYR A 223 -13.98 -2.45 13.63
C TYR A 223 -15.25 -3.25 13.95
N ARG A 224 -15.29 -4.53 13.55
CA ARG A 224 -16.38 -5.41 13.92
C ARG A 224 -16.45 -5.64 15.44
N ALA A 225 -15.33 -5.92 16.08
CA ALA A 225 -15.25 -6.12 17.52
C ALA A 225 -15.68 -4.87 18.31
N ALA A 226 -15.43 -3.68 17.76
CA ALA A 226 -15.86 -2.41 18.33
C ALA A 226 -17.33 -2.06 18.01
N GLY A 227 -18.06 -2.88 17.25
CA GLY A 227 -19.44 -2.63 16.83
C GLY A 227 -19.60 -1.48 15.84
N MET A 228 -18.54 -1.14 15.09
CA MET A 228 -18.59 -0.12 14.05
C MET A 228 -19.20 -0.66 12.77
N VAL A 229 -19.06 -1.96 12.50
CA VAL A 229 -19.65 -2.70 11.37
C VAL A 229 -20.16 -4.06 11.85
N ASP A 230 -21.15 -4.63 11.14
CA ASP A 230 -21.76 -5.91 11.50
C ASP A 230 -21.04 -7.10 10.83
N THR A 231 -20.41 -6.86 9.68
CA THR A 231 -19.78 -7.89 8.84
C THR A 231 -18.29 -7.63 8.63
N ARG A 232 -17.61 -8.56 8.02
CA ARG A 232 -16.23 -8.43 7.52
C ARG A 232 -16.17 -8.97 6.10
N PRO A 233 -15.26 -8.43 5.24
CA PRO A 233 -15.16 -8.91 3.86
C PRO A 233 -14.53 -10.29 3.75
N VAL A 234 -14.80 -10.97 2.65
CA VAL A 234 -13.97 -12.05 2.14
C VAL A 234 -12.70 -11.45 1.55
N MET A 235 -11.52 -11.87 2.06
CA MET A 235 -10.23 -11.34 1.62
C MET A 235 -9.73 -12.07 0.38
N LEU A 236 -9.45 -11.33 -0.68
CA LEU A 236 -8.95 -11.83 -1.96
C LEU A 236 -7.53 -11.28 -2.20
N GLY A 237 -6.51 -12.08 -1.89
CA GLY A 237 -5.12 -11.73 -2.09
C GLY A 237 -4.61 -12.17 -3.47
N PHE A 238 -3.75 -11.36 -4.11
CA PHE A 238 -3.19 -11.72 -5.42
C PHE A 238 -1.68 -11.49 -5.46
N GLN A 239 -0.94 -12.55 -5.80
CA GLN A 239 0.49 -12.53 -6.05
C GLN A 239 0.78 -12.55 -7.56
N ALA A 240 1.91 -11.99 -8.00
CA ALA A 240 2.38 -12.23 -9.36
C ALA A 240 2.84 -13.69 -9.49
N GLU A 241 2.51 -14.37 -10.59
CA GLU A 241 2.77 -15.80 -10.78
C GLU A 241 4.26 -16.16 -10.58
N GLY A 242 5.18 -15.37 -11.10
CA GLY A 242 6.63 -15.56 -10.91
C GLY A 242 7.15 -15.19 -9.50
N ALA A 243 6.26 -14.74 -8.58
CA ALA A 243 6.57 -14.35 -7.20
C ALA A 243 5.40 -14.71 -6.27
N ALA A 244 4.95 -15.99 -6.29
CA ALA A 244 3.75 -16.47 -5.63
C ALA A 244 4.00 -17.53 -4.53
N PRO A 245 4.88 -17.27 -3.53
CA PRO A 245 5.24 -18.27 -2.51
C PRO A 245 4.05 -18.74 -1.67
N LEU A 246 3.04 -17.90 -1.41
CA LEU A 246 1.86 -18.29 -0.63
C LEU A 246 0.90 -19.19 -1.40
N VAL A 247 0.89 -19.09 -2.72
CA VAL A 247 0.13 -19.98 -3.62
C VAL A 247 0.84 -21.30 -3.78
N LEU A 248 2.17 -21.27 -3.95
CA LEU A 248 3.01 -22.45 -4.15
C LEU A 248 3.24 -23.23 -2.84
N GLY A 249 3.08 -22.60 -1.67
CA GLY A 249 3.35 -23.21 -0.37
C GLY A 249 4.83 -23.32 -0.02
N HIS A 250 5.70 -22.69 -0.76
CA HIS A 250 7.16 -22.65 -0.50
C HIS A 250 7.79 -21.36 -1.00
N ARG A 251 8.96 -21.03 -0.47
CA ARG A 251 9.76 -19.88 -0.88
C ARG A 251 10.12 -19.95 -2.38
N VAL A 252 10.14 -18.79 -3.03
CA VAL A 252 10.64 -18.59 -4.40
C VAL A 252 11.99 -17.90 -4.33
N ASP A 253 13.07 -18.59 -4.66
CA ASP A 253 14.44 -18.04 -4.49
C ASP A 253 14.78 -16.95 -5.51
N HIS A 254 14.19 -17.02 -6.71
CA HIS A 254 14.36 -16.03 -7.77
C HIS A 254 13.02 -15.51 -8.25
N PRO A 255 12.35 -14.64 -7.45
CA PRO A 255 11.06 -14.10 -7.84
C PRO A 255 11.21 -13.13 -8.99
N GLU A 256 10.37 -13.32 -10.03
CA GLU A 256 10.39 -12.49 -11.24
C GLU A 256 9.00 -11.99 -11.57
N THR A 257 8.86 -10.67 -11.75
CA THR A 257 7.69 -9.97 -12.28
C THR A 257 8.07 -8.52 -12.56
N PHE A 258 7.43 -7.89 -13.54
CA PHE A 258 7.57 -6.45 -13.73
C PHE A 258 6.86 -5.62 -12.64
N ALA A 259 5.89 -6.21 -11.94
CA ALA A 259 5.22 -5.61 -10.79
C ALA A 259 6.13 -5.58 -9.55
N THR A 260 7.20 -4.81 -9.62
CA THR A 260 8.35 -4.85 -8.70
C THR A 260 8.02 -4.70 -7.21
N ALA A 261 6.93 -4.01 -6.85
CA ALA A 261 6.53 -3.82 -5.45
C ALA A 261 5.97 -5.09 -4.79
N ILE A 262 5.57 -6.11 -5.59
CA ILE A 262 5.15 -7.44 -5.11
C ILE A 262 6.10 -8.57 -5.53
N ARG A 263 7.29 -8.25 -6.05
CA ARG A 263 8.33 -9.22 -6.40
C ARG A 263 9.05 -9.73 -5.14
N ILE A 264 8.35 -10.55 -4.38
CA ILE A 264 8.79 -11.05 -3.07
C ILE A 264 8.70 -12.57 -3.07
N GLY A 265 9.83 -13.24 -2.81
CA GLY A 265 9.92 -14.71 -2.77
C GLY A 265 9.75 -15.30 -1.37
N ASP A 266 9.91 -14.49 -0.31
CA ASP A 266 9.78 -14.90 1.09
C ASP A 266 9.07 -13.80 1.92
N PRO A 267 7.73 -13.84 1.98
CA PRO A 267 6.96 -12.80 2.64
C PRO A 267 7.11 -12.80 4.16
N ALA A 268 7.58 -11.71 4.75
CA ALA A 268 7.77 -11.57 6.19
C ALA A 268 6.46 -11.70 7.03
N SER A 269 5.30 -11.53 6.41
CA SER A 269 3.99 -11.63 7.08
C SER A 269 3.14 -12.79 6.53
N ALA A 270 3.77 -13.86 6.02
CA ALA A 270 3.11 -15.01 5.41
C ALA A 270 2.00 -15.59 6.30
N ASP A 271 2.33 -15.95 7.54
CA ASP A 271 1.38 -16.58 8.49
C ASP A 271 0.16 -15.67 8.78
N LYS A 272 0.39 -14.36 8.87
CA LYS A 272 -0.70 -13.39 9.11
C LYS A 272 -1.62 -13.28 7.89
N ALA A 273 -1.08 -13.35 6.68
CA ALA A 273 -1.88 -13.31 5.45
C ALA A 273 -2.66 -14.62 5.24
N LEU A 274 -2.05 -15.77 5.52
CA LEU A 274 -2.74 -17.06 5.49
C LEU A 274 -3.87 -17.10 6.51
N ARG A 275 -3.65 -16.57 7.72
CA ARG A 275 -4.72 -16.42 8.72
C ARG A 275 -5.84 -15.50 8.22
N ALA A 276 -5.52 -14.35 7.61
CA ALA A 276 -6.52 -13.45 7.04
C ALA A 276 -7.36 -14.14 5.96
N ARG A 277 -6.73 -14.94 5.09
CA ARG A 277 -7.41 -15.79 4.10
C ARG A 277 -8.36 -16.77 4.78
N ASP A 278 -7.86 -17.55 5.71
CA ASP A 278 -8.62 -18.67 6.32
C ASP A 278 -9.78 -18.15 7.19
N GLU A 279 -9.54 -17.15 8.02
CA GLU A 279 -10.57 -16.56 8.90
C GLU A 279 -11.66 -15.78 8.15
N SER A 280 -11.35 -15.26 6.94
CA SER A 280 -12.33 -14.57 6.09
C SER A 280 -13.08 -15.51 5.13
N GLY A 281 -12.72 -16.79 5.06
CA GLY A 281 -13.18 -17.69 4.02
C GLY A 281 -12.72 -17.29 2.62
N GLY A 282 -11.62 -16.53 2.55
CA GLY A 282 -11.08 -15.96 1.32
C GLY A 282 -10.07 -16.85 0.62
N ARG A 283 -9.26 -16.23 -0.25
CA ARG A 283 -8.22 -16.93 -1.01
C ARG A 283 -7.00 -16.04 -1.27
N ILE A 284 -5.89 -16.69 -1.56
CA ILE A 284 -4.70 -16.06 -2.14
C ILE A 284 -4.38 -16.82 -3.41
N ASP A 285 -4.49 -16.13 -4.56
CA ASP A 285 -4.25 -16.69 -5.90
C ASP A 285 -3.08 -15.96 -6.59
N SER A 286 -2.64 -16.49 -7.73
CA SER A 286 -1.67 -15.82 -8.60
C SER A 286 -2.32 -15.26 -9.85
N VAL A 287 -1.70 -14.19 -10.36
CA VAL A 287 -2.00 -13.59 -11.66
C VAL A 287 -0.72 -13.49 -12.48
N THR A 288 -0.83 -13.70 -13.78
CA THR A 288 0.29 -13.57 -14.70
C THR A 288 0.68 -12.11 -14.92
N ASP A 289 1.90 -11.86 -15.35
CA ASP A 289 2.34 -10.52 -15.74
C ASP A 289 1.46 -9.91 -16.85
N GLN A 290 0.94 -10.73 -17.78
CA GLN A 290 0.03 -10.26 -18.82
C GLN A 290 -1.33 -9.81 -18.23
N GLU A 291 -1.90 -10.56 -17.28
CA GLU A 291 -3.14 -10.19 -16.60
C GLU A 291 -2.96 -8.88 -15.81
N ILE A 292 -1.81 -8.71 -15.13
CA ILE A 292 -1.48 -7.47 -14.42
C ILE A 292 -1.37 -6.31 -15.42
N TRP A 293 -0.68 -6.52 -16.55
CA TRP A 293 -0.49 -5.52 -17.59
C TRP A 293 -1.82 -5.03 -18.18
N ASP A 294 -2.71 -5.97 -18.49
CA ASP A 294 -4.04 -5.63 -19.03
C ASP A 294 -4.87 -4.84 -18.03
N ALA A 295 -4.87 -5.25 -16.75
CA ALA A 295 -5.55 -4.53 -15.68
C ALA A 295 -4.94 -3.12 -15.44
N TYR A 296 -3.61 -3.00 -15.49
CA TYR A 296 -2.88 -1.75 -15.36
C TYR A 296 -3.28 -0.73 -16.44
N ARG A 297 -3.32 -1.20 -17.69
CA ARG A 297 -3.77 -0.39 -18.83
C ARG A 297 -5.24 0.00 -18.69
N ASP A 298 -6.10 -0.93 -18.29
CA ASP A 298 -7.54 -0.71 -18.21
C ASP A 298 -7.92 0.24 -17.07
N LEU A 299 -7.23 0.22 -15.94
CA LEU A 299 -7.39 1.21 -14.86
C LEU A 299 -7.16 2.64 -15.37
N ALA A 300 -6.11 2.84 -16.17
CA ALA A 300 -5.82 4.13 -16.75
C ALA A 300 -6.86 4.53 -17.83
N ARG A 301 -7.27 3.61 -18.68
CA ARG A 301 -8.16 3.88 -19.82
C ARG A 301 -9.63 4.01 -19.45
N TYR A 302 -10.11 3.21 -18.51
CA TYR A 302 -11.52 3.23 -18.11
C TYR A 302 -11.81 4.22 -16.98
N GLU A 303 -10.90 4.35 -16.01
CA GLU A 303 -11.13 5.16 -14.81
C GLU A 303 -10.21 6.38 -14.70
N GLY A 304 -9.25 6.54 -15.61
CA GLY A 304 -8.27 7.63 -15.55
C GLY A 304 -7.30 7.51 -14.36
N LEU A 305 -7.14 6.32 -13.78
CA LEU A 305 -6.32 6.12 -12.59
C LEU A 305 -4.94 5.63 -12.96
N PHE A 306 -3.93 6.42 -12.61
CA PHE A 306 -2.54 6.12 -12.83
C PHE A 306 -1.92 5.52 -11.55
N CYS A 307 -1.93 4.20 -11.42
CA CYS A 307 -1.37 3.47 -10.28
C CYS A 307 -0.06 2.77 -10.64
N GLU A 308 0.69 2.28 -9.64
CA GLU A 308 1.85 1.42 -9.89
C GLU A 308 1.42 0.04 -10.41
N PRO A 309 2.25 -0.68 -11.20
CA PRO A 309 1.89 -1.97 -11.77
C PRO A 309 1.42 -3.00 -10.74
N ALA A 310 2.08 -3.07 -9.58
CA ALA A 310 1.70 -3.96 -8.50
C ALA A 310 0.26 -3.75 -8.00
N SER A 311 -0.25 -2.53 -8.06
CA SER A 311 -1.63 -2.19 -7.69
C SER A 311 -2.65 -2.92 -8.56
N ALA A 312 -2.34 -3.08 -9.85
CA ALA A 312 -3.24 -3.69 -10.82
C ALA A 312 -3.47 -5.20 -10.58
N ALA A 313 -2.61 -5.86 -9.80
CA ALA A 313 -2.79 -7.26 -9.45
C ALA A 313 -4.13 -7.53 -8.74
N SER A 314 -4.66 -6.58 -7.96
CA SER A 314 -5.98 -6.69 -7.32
C SER A 314 -7.11 -6.78 -8.35
N VAL A 315 -7.06 -5.95 -9.39
CA VAL A 315 -8.05 -5.93 -10.48
C VAL A 315 -7.88 -7.12 -11.42
N ALA A 316 -6.63 -7.51 -11.72
CA ALA A 316 -6.33 -8.68 -12.53
C ALA A 316 -6.91 -9.95 -11.91
N GLY A 317 -6.68 -10.14 -10.61
CA GLY A 317 -7.22 -11.27 -9.88
C GLY A 317 -8.73 -11.23 -9.75
N LEU A 318 -9.33 -10.06 -9.51
CA LEU A 318 -10.78 -9.91 -9.49
C LEU A 318 -11.40 -10.30 -10.84
N ARG A 319 -10.83 -9.82 -11.97
CA ARG A 319 -11.26 -10.21 -13.33
C ARG A 319 -11.26 -11.73 -13.53
N LYS A 320 -10.19 -12.39 -13.09
CA LYS A 320 -10.05 -13.84 -13.16
C LYS A 320 -11.16 -14.56 -12.37
N LEU A 321 -11.45 -14.10 -11.14
CA LEU A 321 -12.49 -14.68 -10.30
C LEU A 321 -13.90 -14.45 -10.85
N VAL A 322 -14.17 -13.26 -11.40
CA VAL A 322 -15.45 -12.96 -12.07
C VAL A 322 -15.65 -13.87 -13.28
N ALA A 323 -14.63 -14.06 -14.13
CA ALA A 323 -14.69 -14.96 -15.28
C ALA A 323 -14.92 -16.42 -14.88
N GLN A 324 -14.52 -16.83 -13.67
CA GLN A 324 -14.76 -18.16 -13.09
C GLN A 324 -16.14 -18.29 -12.43
N GLY A 325 -16.95 -17.23 -12.38
CA GLY A 325 -18.23 -17.21 -11.66
C GLY A 325 -18.08 -17.31 -10.13
N ALA A 326 -16.92 -16.96 -9.60
CA ALA A 326 -16.61 -17.08 -8.17
C ALA A 326 -16.96 -15.80 -7.36
N ILE A 327 -17.45 -14.76 -8.01
CA ILE A 327 -17.86 -13.48 -7.41
C ILE A 327 -19.33 -13.25 -7.71
N ASP A 328 -20.09 -12.87 -6.70
CA ASP A 328 -21.46 -12.40 -6.88
C ASP A 328 -21.46 -11.04 -7.63
N PRO A 329 -22.11 -10.93 -8.78
CA PRO A 329 -22.19 -9.68 -9.54
C PRO A 329 -22.83 -8.51 -8.78
N GLY A 330 -23.70 -8.80 -7.79
CA GLY A 330 -24.37 -7.80 -6.95
C GLY A 330 -23.57 -7.36 -5.73
N ALA A 331 -22.41 -7.97 -5.47
CA ALA A 331 -21.62 -7.70 -4.29
C ALA A 331 -20.89 -6.35 -4.35
N THR A 332 -20.75 -5.71 -3.19
CA THR A 332 -19.89 -4.55 -3.01
C THR A 332 -18.43 -4.99 -2.90
N ILE A 333 -17.60 -4.58 -3.85
CA ILE A 333 -16.21 -4.99 -3.94
C ILE A 333 -15.29 -3.78 -3.80
N VAL A 334 -14.24 -3.93 -3.01
CA VAL A 334 -13.16 -2.94 -2.94
C VAL A 334 -11.87 -3.57 -3.46
N ALA A 335 -11.26 -2.97 -4.50
CA ALA A 335 -9.92 -3.31 -4.95
C ALA A 335 -8.91 -2.24 -4.49
N VAL A 336 -7.84 -2.67 -3.83
CA VAL A 336 -6.82 -1.76 -3.28
C VAL A 336 -5.76 -1.45 -4.33
N LEU A 337 -5.61 -0.16 -4.66
CA LEU A 337 -4.53 0.35 -5.51
C LEU A 337 -3.42 0.91 -4.60
N THR A 338 -2.36 0.15 -4.42
CA THR A 338 -1.35 0.31 -3.37
C THR A 338 -0.43 1.52 -3.51
N GLY A 339 -0.21 1.99 -4.75
CA GLY A 339 0.70 3.10 -5.02
C GLY A 339 0.40 3.85 -6.32
N HIS A 340 0.97 5.03 -6.42
CA HIS A 340 0.85 5.92 -7.58
C HIS A 340 1.74 5.45 -8.74
N GLY A 341 1.33 5.68 -9.99
CA GLY A 341 2.08 5.29 -11.19
C GLY A 341 3.50 5.86 -11.28
N LEU A 342 3.73 7.06 -10.76
CA LEU A 342 5.06 7.67 -10.70
C LEU A 342 6.07 6.92 -9.80
N LYS A 343 5.64 5.89 -9.07
CA LYS A 343 6.54 4.99 -8.32
C LYS A 343 7.29 4.03 -9.24
N ASP A 344 6.79 3.82 -10.47
CA ASP A 344 7.43 2.99 -11.49
C ASP A 344 7.33 3.67 -12.88
N PRO A 345 8.07 4.79 -13.10
CA PRO A 345 7.98 5.57 -14.33
C PRO A 345 8.49 4.79 -15.56
N ASP A 346 9.43 3.87 -15.38
CA ASP A 346 9.98 3.07 -16.48
C ASP A 346 8.91 2.15 -17.08
N THR A 347 8.13 1.47 -16.23
CA THR A 347 6.99 0.67 -16.69
C THR A 347 5.91 1.55 -17.31
N ALA A 348 5.63 2.73 -16.73
CA ALA A 348 4.66 3.66 -17.30
C ALA A 348 5.07 4.15 -18.69
N ALA A 349 6.35 4.40 -18.92
CA ALA A 349 6.89 4.82 -20.22
C ALA A 349 6.63 3.78 -21.33
N SER A 350 6.54 2.49 -20.99
CA SER A 350 6.25 1.43 -21.96
C SER A 350 4.79 1.44 -22.46
N LEU A 351 3.87 2.13 -21.77
CA LEU A 351 2.50 2.40 -22.24
C LEU A 351 2.39 3.62 -23.17
N ALA A 352 3.46 4.42 -23.25
CA ALA A 352 3.43 5.66 -24.03
C ALA A 352 3.28 5.36 -25.51
N GLN A 353 2.34 6.06 -26.14
CA GLN A 353 2.22 6.05 -27.60
C GLN A 353 3.26 7.00 -28.19
N PRO A 354 3.75 6.74 -29.41
CA PRO A 354 4.61 7.67 -30.11
C PRO A 354 3.94 9.04 -30.23
N LEU A 355 4.72 10.11 -30.06
CA LEU A 355 4.22 11.46 -30.29
C LEU A 355 3.89 11.66 -31.77
N ILE A 356 2.69 12.11 -32.07
CA ILE A 356 2.30 12.49 -33.41
C ILE A 356 2.75 13.95 -33.61
N SER A 357 3.68 14.15 -34.56
CA SER A 357 4.12 15.50 -34.93
C SER A 357 3.26 16.04 -36.05
N ALA A 358 2.80 17.27 -35.91
CA ALA A 358 2.05 17.99 -36.95
C ALA A 358 2.47 19.47 -37.00
N PRO A 359 2.39 20.13 -38.15
CA PRO A 359 2.52 21.57 -38.23
C PRO A 359 1.51 22.29 -37.32
N ALA A 360 1.86 23.47 -36.83
CA ALA A 360 1.00 24.29 -35.96
C ALA A 360 -0.16 24.93 -36.75
N SER A 361 -1.05 24.12 -37.33
CA SER A 361 -2.26 24.55 -38.01
C SER A 361 -3.44 23.64 -37.64
N THR A 362 -4.63 24.20 -37.66
CA THR A 362 -5.88 23.47 -37.32
C THR A 362 -6.08 22.26 -38.23
N ASP A 363 -5.86 22.40 -39.52
CA ASP A 363 -6.09 21.35 -40.49
C ASP A 363 -5.08 20.22 -40.35
N ALA A 364 -3.78 20.53 -40.11
CA ALA A 364 -2.77 19.53 -39.89
C ALA A 364 -3.05 18.74 -38.60
N VAL A 365 -3.49 19.39 -37.51
CA VAL A 365 -3.86 18.74 -36.26
C VAL A 365 -5.10 17.87 -36.42
N ARG A 366 -6.14 18.33 -37.12
CA ARG A 366 -7.34 17.52 -37.45
C ARG A 366 -6.95 16.26 -38.21
N THR A 367 -6.13 16.41 -39.24
CA THR A 367 -5.65 15.27 -40.05
C THR A 367 -4.88 14.27 -39.17
N ALA A 368 -3.99 14.77 -38.32
CA ALA A 368 -3.20 13.91 -37.40
C ALA A 368 -4.07 13.18 -36.38
N LEU A 369 -5.19 13.75 -35.94
CA LEU A 369 -6.13 13.16 -35.01
C LEU A 369 -7.20 12.28 -35.68
N GLY A 370 -7.34 12.36 -37.00
CA GLY A 370 -8.42 11.69 -37.75
C GLY A 370 -9.80 12.28 -37.51
N TRP A 371 -9.90 13.59 -37.23
CA TRP A 371 -11.14 14.34 -36.93
C TRP A 371 -11.69 15.04 -38.16
#